data_3ddf88e9fb80d7d33aa7561febf789c6
#
_entry.id   3ddf88e9fb80d7d33aa7561febf789c6
#
_cell.length_a   1.000
_cell.length_b   1.000
_cell.length_c   1.000
_cell.angle_alpha   90.00
_cell.angle_beta   90.00
_cell.angle_gamma   90.00
#
_symmetry.space_group_name_H-M   'P 1'
#
loop_
_entity.id
_entity.type
_entity.pdbx_description
1 polymer ?
#
loop_
_entity_poly.entity_id
_entity_poly.type
_entity_poly.pdbx_seq_one_letter_code
_entity_poly.pdbx_strand_id
1 'polypeptide(L)'
;HGATDLHLGDGLLIYSIIQFMRAKVCVCLGSGGGFIPRIMTQARVDLYDSGIFEGKKEFNWGDIGSTFLVDAANGVGGKINYLDEDSFFRSKFFPRFINDTTENAYYNFFTKEDIKIDYLHIDAGHSYEDVKQDFELYSNLLSDNGLISIHDTDSKYENNYIVSKDLEEQNQYQSFTEGPCKFNK
;
A
#
# COMPACT_ATOMS: atom_id res chain seq x y z
N HIS A 1 -8.83 5.93 5.10
CA HIS A 1 -9.45 4.79 4.39
C HIS A 1 -10.96 4.71 4.54
N GLY A 2 -11.58 5.45 5.46
CA GLY A 2 -13.03 5.45 5.68
C GLY A 2 -13.62 4.10 6.13
N ALA A 3 -12.80 3.13 6.51
CA ALA A 3 -13.28 1.85 7.01
C ALA A 3 -13.82 1.97 8.43
N THR A 4 -14.88 1.22 8.71
CA THR A 4 -15.50 1.12 10.03
C THR A 4 -15.76 -0.35 10.35
N ASP A 5 -16.29 -0.64 11.55
CA ASP A 5 -16.72 -2.00 11.92
C ASP A 5 -17.84 -2.54 11.01
N LEU A 6 -18.50 -1.67 10.25
CA LEU A 6 -19.65 -2.01 9.41
C LEU A 6 -19.32 -2.05 7.91
N HIS A 7 -18.25 -1.40 7.46
CA HIS A 7 -17.89 -1.36 6.05
C HIS A 7 -16.39 -1.14 5.81
N LEU A 8 -15.92 -1.56 4.65
CA LEU A 8 -14.50 -1.58 4.29
C LEU A 8 -13.97 -0.23 3.75
N GLY A 9 -14.81 0.79 3.55
CA GLY A 9 -14.36 2.05 2.96
C GLY A 9 -13.62 1.84 1.63
N ASP A 10 -12.50 2.50 1.45
CA ASP A 10 -11.65 2.39 0.25
C ASP A 10 -11.09 0.98 0.04
N GLY A 11 -11.04 0.17 1.10
CA GLY A 11 -10.61 -1.22 1.00
C GLY A 11 -11.46 -2.04 0.05
N LEU A 12 -12.78 -1.78 -0.03
CA LEU A 12 -13.65 -2.46 -0.98
C LEU A 12 -13.29 -2.13 -2.44
N LEU A 13 -12.95 -0.87 -2.70
CA LEU A 13 -12.52 -0.42 -4.02
C LEU A 13 -11.20 -1.09 -4.41
N ILE A 14 -10.21 -1.06 -3.53
CA ILE A 14 -8.89 -1.66 -3.75
C ILE A 14 -9.02 -3.18 -3.98
N TYR A 15 -9.80 -3.86 -3.14
CA TYR A 15 -10.10 -5.28 -3.31
C TYR A 15 -10.68 -5.57 -4.69
N SER A 16 -11.71 -4.80 -5.09
CA SER A 16 -12.39 -4.99 -6.37
C SER A 16 -11.49 -4.73 -7.57
N ILE A 17 -10.63 -3.71 -7.49
CA ILE A 17 -9.66 -3.41 -8.55
C ILE A 17 -8.67 -4.57 -8.72
N ILE A 18 -8.10 -5.08 -7.63
CA ILE A 18 -7.15 -6.19 -7.67
C ILE A 18 -7.81 -7.44 -8.26
N GLN A 19 -9.06 -7.73 -7.88
CA GLN A 19 -9.84 -8.82 -8.44
C GLN A 19 -10.08 -8.65 -9.95
N PHE A 20 -10.54 -7.47 -10.36
CA PHE A 20 -10.83 -7.15 -11.76
C PHE A 20 -9.60 -7.24 -12.65
N MET A 21 -8.48 -6.67 -12.20
CA MET A 21 -7.20 -6.69 -12.91
C MET A 21 -6.54 -8.07 -12.90
N ARG A 22 -6.93 -8.94 -11.99
CA ARG A 22 -6.23 -10.19 -11.69
C ARG A 22 -4.76 -9.94 -11.34
N ALA A 23 -4.52 -8.90 -10.53
CA ALA A 23 -3.18 -8.47 -10.19
C ALA A 23 -2.38 -9.58 -9.49
N LYS A 24 -1.20 -9.88 -10.00
CA LYS A 24 -0.29 -10.91 -9.46
C LYS A 24 0.70 -10.32 -8.48
N VAL A 25 1.18 -9.12 -8.75
CA VAL A 25 2.15 -8.42 -7.92
C VAL A 25 1.54 -7.12 -7.46
N CYS A 26 1.35 -7.01 -6.14
CA CYS A 26 0.84 -5.81 -5.50
C CYS A 26 1.91 -5.22 -4.58
N VAL A 27 2.07 -3.90 -4.60
CA VAL A 27 3.02 -3.19 -3.72
C VAL A 27 2.27 -2.11 -2.95
N CYS A 28 2.48 -2.09 -1.64
CA CYS A 28 2.01 -1.04 -0.74
C CYS A 28 3.22 -0.30 -0.19
N LEU A 29 3.33 0.97 -0.52
CA LEU A 29 4.32 1.88 0.07
C LEU A 29 3.66 2.57 1.27
N GLY A 30 4.19 2.32 2.46
CA GLY A 30 3.55 2.68 3.71
C GLY A 30 2.51 1.63 4.15
N SER A 31 2.67 1.11 5.33
CA SER A 31 1.80 0.05 5.85
C SER A 31 0.69 0.58 6.75
N GLY A 32 0.83 1.80 7.27
CA GLY A 32 -0.12 2.43 8.16
C GLY A 32 -0.59 1.50 9.28
N GLY A 33 -1.87 1.45 9.52
CA GLY A 33 -2.51 0.52 10.47
C GLY A 33 -2.67 -0.92 9.95
N GLY A 34 -2.10 -1.25 8.79
CA GLY A 34 -2.16 -2.59 8.22
C GLY A 34 -3.47 -2.94 7.52
N PHE A 35 -4.41 -2.02 7.41
CA PHE A 35 -5.70 -2.29 6.78
C PHE A 35 -5.57 -2.54 5.27
N ILE A 36 -4.96 -1.62 4.54
CA ILE A 36 -4.80 -1.75 3.09
C ILE A 36 -3.93 -2.95 2.70
N PRO A 37 -2.75 -3.17 3.29
CA PRO A 37 -1.97 -4.37 3.00
C PRO A 37 -2.73 -5.68 3.21
N ARG A 38 -3.58 -5.76 4.25
CA ARG A 38 -4.44 -6.94 4.49
C ARG A 38 -5.46 -7.13 3.37
N ILE A 39 -6.12 -6.06 2.94
CA ILE A 39 -7.09 -6.09 1.85
C ILE A 39 -6.42 -6.52 0.54
N MET A 40 -5.26 -5.96 0.22
CA MET A 40 -4.51 -6.33 -0.98
C MET A 40 -4.11 -7.81 -0.95
N THR A 41 -3.62 -8.27 0.20
CA THR A 41 -3.24 -9.67 0.38
C THR A 41 -4.45 -10.59 0.28
N GLN A 42 -5.58 -10.23 0.92
CA GLN A 42 -6.81 -11.03 0.84
C GLN A 42 -7.32 -11.12 -0.60
N ALA A 43 -7.36 -10.01 -1.32
CA ALA A 43 -7.79 -10.02 -2.72
C ALA A 43 -6.95 -11.00 -3.57
N ARG A 44 -5.65 -11.04 -3.32
CA ARG A 44 -4.75 -11.99 -4.02
C ARG A 44 -4.97 -13.44 -3.61
N VAL A 45 -5.18 -13.70 -2.32
CA VAL A 45 -5.52 -15.04 -1.84
C VAL A 45 -6.79 -15.54 -2.53
N ASP A 46 -7.83 -14.71 -2.56
CA ASP A 46 -9.10 -15.08 -3.17
C ASP A 46 -8.98 -15.32 -4.69
N LEU A 47 -8.13 -14.53 -5.38
CA LEU A 47 -7.80 -14.79 -6.79
C LEU A 47 -7.13 -16.14 -6.98
N TYR A 48 -6.20 -16.49 -6.10
CA TYR A 48 -5.53 -17.76 -6.15
C TYR A 48 -6.48 -18.92 -5.90
N ASP A 49 -7.29 -18.81 -4.84
CA ASP A 49 -8.27 -19.84 -4.45
C ASP A 49 -9.37 -20.04 -5.50
N SER A 50 -9.69 -18.99 -6.26
CA SER A 50 -10.65 -19.08 -7.37
C SER A 50 -10.13 -19.86 -8.59
N GLY A 51 -8.85 -20.25 -8.61
CA GLY A 51 -8.24 -20.96 -9.73
C GLY A 51 -8.02 -20.12 -10.98
N ILE A 52 -8.16 -18.81 -10.89
CA ILE A 52 -7.99 -17.88 -12.03
C ILE A 52 -6.57 -17.91 -12.62
N PHE A 53 -5.58 -18.25 -11.81
CA PHE A 53 -4.21 -18.44 -12.29
C PHE A 53 -4.02 -19.87 -12.80
N GLU A 54 -4.35 -20.11 -14.06
CA GLU A 54 -4.29 -21.43 -14.68
C GLU A 54 -2.90 -22.09 -14.52
N GLY A 55 -2.92 -23.39 -14.26
CA GLY A 55 -1.74 -24.27 -14.29
C GLY A 55 -1.07 -24.51 -12.94
N LYS A 56 -1.47 -23.87 -11.86
CA LYS A 56 -0.92 -24.16 -10.54
C LYS A 56 -1.78 -25.20 -9.83
N LYS A 57 -1.27 -26.44 -9.77
CA LYS A 57 -1.97 -27.56 -9.12
C LYS A 57 -1.78 -27.61 -7.59
N GLU A 58 -0.85 -26.84 -7.07
CA GLU A 58 -0.52 -26.82 -5.65
C GLU A 58 -0.47 -25.36 -5.15
N PHE A 59 -1.13 -25.15 -4.04
CA PHE A 59 -1.12 -23.88 -3.34
C PHE A 59 0.26 -23.68 -2.70
N ASN A 60 1.03 -22.75 -3.22
CA ASN A 60 2.28 -22.34 -2.61
C ASN A 60 2.11 -20.97 -1.96
N TRP A 61 2.19 -20.93 -0.65
CA TRP A 61 2.14 -19.67 0.11
C TRP A 61 3.19 -18.65 -0.35
N GLY A 62 4.31 -19.10 -0.92
CA GLY A 62 5.29 -18.23 -1.55
C GLY A 62 4.75 -17.46 -2.76
N ASP A 63 3.74 -18.00 -3.45
CA ASP A 63 3.11 -17.34 -4.60
C ASP A 63 2.11 -16.26 -4.15
N ILE A 64 1.51 -16.41 -2.97
CA ILE A 64 0.71 -15.36 -2.33
C ILE A 64 1.59 -14.22 -1.86
N GLY A 65 2.83 -14.49 -1.55
CA GLY A 65 3.84 -13.51 -1.18
C GLY A 65 4.21 -12.49 -2.27
N SER A 66 3.37 -12.33 -3.29
CA SER A 66 3.50 -11.24 -4.26
C SER A 66 2.85 -9.93 -3.79
N THR A 67 2.38 -9.84 -2.55
CA THR A 67 2.09 -8.56 -1.91
C THR A 67 3.31 -8.11 -1.14
N PHE A 68 3.90 -7.00 -1.56
CA PHE A 68 5.05 -6.39 -0.90
C PHE A 68 4.59 -5.21 -0.07
N LEU A 69 5.12 -5.11 1.13
CA LEU A 69 4.95 -3.97 2.02
C LEU A 69 6.31 -3.30 2.21
N VAL A 70 6.37 -2.02 1.97
CA VAL A 70 7.57 -1.21 2.23
C VAL A 70 7.23 -0.21 3.32
N ASP A 71 7.92 -0.28 4.45
CA ASP A 71 7.70 0.63 5.57
C ASP A 71 8.94 0.69 6.48
N ALA A 72 9.53 1.86 6.62
CA ALA A 72 10.74 2.05 7.44
C ALA A 72 10.45 2.18 8.94
N ALA A 73 9.20 2.42 9.32
CA ALA A 73 8.81 2.65 10.71
C ALA A 73 7.97 1.51 11.31
N ASN A 74 7.86 0.38 10.63
CA ASN A 74 6.94 -0.71 11.01
C ASN A 74 5.48 -0.23 11.20
N GLY A 75 5.04 0.68 10.31
CA GLY A 75 3.72 1.29 10.38
C GLY A 75 3.67 2.58 11.20
N VAL A 76 2.48 3.11 11.42
CA VAL A 76 2.25 4.39 12.08
C VAL A 76 2.86 4.42 13.47
N GLY A 77 3.89 5.23 13.65
CA GLY A 77 4.55 5.44 14.93
C GLY A 77 5.30 4.21 15.48
N GLY A 78 5.67 3.26 14.63
CA GLY A 78 6.43 2.07 15.03
C GLY A 78 5.71 1.14 16.01
N LYS A 79 4.37 1.21 16.08
CA LYS A 79 3.57 0.51 17.11
C LYS A 79 2.70 -0.61 16.54
N ILE A 80 3.01 -1.13 15.37
CA ILE A 80 2.11 -2.04 14.71
C ILE A 80 2.57 -3.48 14.82
N ASN A 81 1.87 -4.21 15.66
CA ASN A 81 2.14 -5.63 15.92
C ASN A 81 1.62 -6.56 14.81
N TYR A 82 0.91 -6.04 13.80
CA TYR A 82 0.39 -6.91 12.75
C TYR A 82 1.49 -7.47 11.83
N LEU A 83 2.68 -6.86 11.85
CA LEU A 83 3.86 -7.33 11.13
C LEU A 83 4.76 -8.25 11.97
N ASP A 84 4.45 -8.44 13.26
CA ASP A 84 5.18 -9.38 14.12
C ASP A 84 5.07 -10.80 13.55
N GLU A 85 6.13 -11.59 13.74
CA GLU A 85 6.22 -12.93 13.16
C GLU A 85 5.11 -13.88 13.60
N ASP A 86 4.63 -13.71 14.83
CA ASP A 86 3.56 -14.50 15.43
C ASP A 86 2.16 -13.91 15.19
N SER A 87 2.07 -12.77 14.51
CA SER A 87 0.78 -12.15 14.21
C SER A 87 -0.06 -13.05 13.29
N PHE A 88 -1.39 -12.98 13.46
CA PHE A 88 -2.33 -13.68 12.58
C PHE A 88 -2.13 -13.30 11.11
N PHE A 89 -1.85 -12.02 10.83
CA PHE A 89 -1.63 -11.55 9.48
C PHE A 89 -0.40 -12.20 8.84
N ARG A 90 0.75 -12.19 9.54
CA ARG A 90 1.97 -12.83 9.04
C ARG A 90 1.81 -14.35 8.91
N SER A 91 1.20 -14.98 9.90
CA SER A 91 1.01 -16.44 9.89
C SER A 91 0.07 -16.91 8.78
N LYS A 92 -0.94 -16.11 8.42
CA LYS A 92 -1.94 -16.50 7.43
C LYS A 92 -1.64 -16.01 6.02
N PHE A 93 -1.12 -14.80 5.85
CA PHE A 93 -1.03 -14.16 4.54
C PHE A 93 0.40 -13.98 4.02
N PHE A 94 1.40 -14.14 4.85
CA PHE A 94 2.82 -14.09 4.46
C PHE A 94 3.18 -12.93 3.51
N PRO A 95 2.88 -11.67 3.83
CA PRO A 95 3.32 -10.57 2.99
C PRO A 95 4.84 -10.47 3.02
N ARG A 96 5.43 -10.09 1.89
CA ARG A 96 6.85 -9.78 1.84
C ARG A 96 7.05 -8.38 2.40
N PHE A 97 7.49 -8.31 3.64
CA PHE A 97 7.77 -7.05 4.31
C PHE A 97 9.21 -6.61 4.07
N ILE A 98 9.37 -5.38 3.60
CA ILE A 98 10.66 -4.71 3.41
C ILE A 98 10.70 -3.56 4.41
N ASN A 99 11.50 -3.75 5.46
CA ASN A 99 11.70 -2.73 6.49
C ASN A 99 12.80 -1.76 6.04
N ASP A 100 12.44 -0.82 5.20
CA ASP A 100 13.32 0.19 4.64
C ASP A 100 12.50 1.39 4.13
N THR A 101 13.20 2.47 3.77
CA THR A 101 12.58 3.59 3.05
C THR A 101 12.14 3.13 1.65
N THR A 102 11.16 3.81 1.08
CA THR A 102 10.68 3.51 -0.27
C THR A 102 11.80 3.63 -1.30
N GLU A 103 12.64 4.66 -1.19
CA GLU A 103 13.81 4.86 -2.05
C GLU A 103 14.83 3.72 -1.96
N ASN A 104 15.22 3.34 -0.75
CA ASN A 104 16.17 2.25 -0.55
C ASN A 104 15.61 0.90 -1.03
N ALA A 105 14.33 0.64 -0.75
CA ALA A 105 13.66 -0.57 -1.23
C ALA A 105 13.63 -0.63 -2.76
N TYR A 106 13.39 0.49 -3.43
CA TYR A 106 13.45 0.57 -4.88
C TYR A 106 14.82 0.15 -5.41
N TYR A 107 15.91 0.80 -4.97
CA TYR A 107 17.26 0.53 -5.49
C TYR A 107 17.85 -0.79 -5.02
N ASN A 108 17.55 -1.21 -3.80
CA ASN A 108 18.19 -2.38 -3.21
C ASN A 108 17.44 -3.68 -3.43
N PHE A 109 16.17 -3.61 -3.74
CA PHE A 109 15.32 -4.78 -3.91
C PHE A 109 14.59 -4.80 -5.25
N PHE A 110 13.65 -3.91 -5.51
CA PHE A 110 12.76 -4.02 -6.67
C PHE A 110 13.47 -4.00 -8.01
N THR A 111 14.48 -3.13 -8.19
CA THR A 111 15.25 -3.06 -9.44
C THR A 111 16.17 -4.27 -9.63
N LYS A 112 16.70 -4.84 -8.53
CA LYS A 112 17.59 -6.02 -8.60
C LYS A 112 16.84 -7.30 -8.91
N GLU A 113 15.63 -7.42 -8.43
CA GLU A 113 14.77 -8.60 -8.64
C GLU A 113 13.95 -8.51 -9.93
N ASP A 114 14.09 -7.43 -10.71
CA ASP A 114 13.33 -7.15 -11.95
C ASP A 114 11.81 -7.34 -11.77
N ILE A 115 11.28 -6.85 -10.65
CA ILE A 115 9.88 -7.03 -10.30
C ILE A 115 9.02 -6.09 -11.12
N LYS A 116 7.99 -6.61 -11.78
CA LYS A 116 6.92 -5.83 -12.42
C LYS A 116 5.69 -5.79 -11.53
N ILE A 117 5.12 -4.60 -11.36
CA ILE A 117 4.04 -4.31 -10.42
C ILE A 117 2.72 -4.19 -11.18
N ASP A 118 1.72 -4.97 -10.80
CA ASP A 118 0.39 -4.87 -11.38
C ASP A 118 -0.47 -3.84 -10.63
N TYR A 119 -0.31 -3.73 -9.31
CA TYR A 119 -1.01 -2.74 -8.51
C TYR A 119 -0.09 -2.11 -7.47
N LEU A 120 0.05 -0.79 -7.54
CA LEU A 120 0.82 0.03 -6.61
C LEU A 120 -0.11 0.92 -5.78
N HIS A 121 0.04 0.88 -4.47
CA HIS A 121 -0.61 1.81 -3.54
C HIS A 121 0.45 2.68 -2.87
N ILE A 122 0.35 4.00 -3.03
CA ILE A 122 1.28 4.98 -2.43
C ILE A 122 0.59 5.64 -1.25
N ASP A 123 1.10 5.38 -0.05
CA ASP A 123 0.59 5.89 1.24
C ASP A 123 1.74 5.93 2.28
N ALA A 124 2.95 6.31 1.86
CA ALA A 124 4.15 6.35 2.70
C ALA A 124 4.41 7.77 3.23
N GLY A 125 5.31 8.50 2.62
CA GLY A 125 5.52 9.92 2.94
C GLY A 125 4.38 10.79 2.40
N HIS A 126 4.01 11.82 3.15
CA HIS A 126 2.85 12.67 2.82
C HIS A 126 3.24 14.08 2.34
N SER A 127 4.54 14.38 2.21
CA SER A 127 4.95 15.60 1.52
C SER A 127 4.78 15.46 0.00
N TYR A 128 4.67 16.58 -0.68
CA TYR A 128 4.61 16.56 -2.15
C TYR A 128 5.84 15.89 -2.76
N GLU A 129 7.00 16.15 -2.20
CA GLU A 129 8.27 15.61 -2.65
C GLU A 129 8.34 14.08 -2.46
N ASP A 130 7.88 13.58 -1.31
CA ASP A 130 7.86 12.14 -1.04
C ASP A 130 6.93 11.40 -2.02
N VAL A 131 5.70 11.90 -2.19
CA VAL A 131 4.73 11.27 -3.11
C VAL A 131 5.21 11.33 -4.55
N LYS A 132 5.82 12.45 -4.95
CA LYS A 132 6.40 12.61 -6.28
C LYS A 132 7.55 11.64 -6.49
N GLN A 133 8.46 11.53 -5.53
CA GLN A 133 9.59 10.59 -5.59
C GLN A 133 9.09 9.15 -5.70
N ASP A 134 8.17 8.73 -4.86
CA ASP A 134 7.60 7.39 -4.90
C ASP A 134 6.95 7.09 -6.25
N PHE A 135 6.18 8.04 -6.77
CA PHE A 135 5.58 7.90 -8.10
C PHE A 135 6.63 7.79 -9.21
N GLU A 136 7.62 8.69 -9.25
CA GLU A 136 8.66 8.70 -10.28
C GLU A 136 9.52 7.44 -10.27
N LEU A 137 9.82 6.92 -9.09
CA LEU A 137 10.58 5.68 -8.96
C LEU A 137 9.75 4.47 -9.37
N TYR A 138 8.62 4.25 -8.72
CA TYR A 138 7.88 3.00 -8.84
C TYR A 138 7.01 2.89 -10.09
N SER A 139 6.62 4.01 -10.72
CA SER A 139 5.90 3.95 -12.01
C SER A 139 6.69 3.25 -13.11
N ASN A 140 8.03 3.29 -13.05
CA ASN A 140 8.91 2.59 -13.99
C ASN A 140 8.88 1.07 -13.84
N LEU A 141 8.36 0.58 -12.73
CA LEU A 141 8.25 -0.84 -12.43
C LEU A 141 6.88 -1.43 -12.78
N LEU A 142 5.93 -0.60 -13.23
CA LEU A 142 4.60 -1.11 -13.59
C LEU A 142 4.67 -2.10 -14.75
N SER A 143 3.82 -3.11 -14.67
CA SER A 143 3.49 -3.94 -15.82
C SER A 143 2.67 -3.13 -16.84
N ASP A 144 2.51 -3.64 -18.08
CA ASP A 144 1.83 -2.93 -19.17
C ASP A 144 0.40 -2.48 -18.81
N ASN A 145 -0.27 -3.19 -17.92
CA ASN A 145 -1.60 -2.88 -17.44
C ASN A 145 -1.60 -2.50 -15.95
N GLY A 146 -0.45 -2.13 -15.40
CA GLY A 146 -0.30 -1.77 -14.00
C GLY A 146 -1.08 -0.50 -13.64
N LEU A 147 -1.59 -0.44 -12.42
CA LEU A 147 -2.36 0.68 -11.91
C LEU A 147 -1.74 1.22 -10.62
N ILE A 148 -1.78 2.53 -10.47
CA ILE A 148 -1.36 3.23 -9.24
C ILE A 148 -2.58 3.84 -8.57
N SER A 149 -2.67 3.67 -7.25
CA SER A 149 -3.53 4.47 -6.38
C SER A 149 -2.69 5.29 -5.41
N ILE A 150 -3.10 6.52 -5.18
CA ILE A 150 -2.44 7.44 -4.25
C ILE A 150 -3.45 7.83 -3.19
N HIS A 151 -3.06 7.67 -1.91
CA HIS A 151 -3.91 8.03 -0.78
C HIS A 151 -3.89 9.55 -0.52
N ASP A 152 -4.84 10.05 0.27
CA ASP A 152 -4.96 11.44 0.74
C ASP A 152 -4.96 12.51 -0.36
N THR A 153 -5.62 12.23 -1.48
CA THR A 153 -5.65 13.12 -2.66
C THR A 153 -6.87 14.04 -2.73
N ASP A 154 -7.79 14.02 -1.75
CA ASP A 154 -8.97 14.87 -1.76
C ASP A 154 -8.66 16.28 -1.23
N SER A 155 -8.66 17.27 -2.14
CA SER A 155 -8.39 18.67 -1.81
C SER A 155 -9.41 19.31 -0.84
N LYS A 156 -10.56 18.68 -0.61
CA LYS A 156 -11.52 19.15 0.39
C LYS A 156 -10.96 19.08 1.80
N TYR A 157 -10.02 18.19 2.04
CA TYR A 157 -9.38 18.04 3.33
C TYR A 157 -8.28 19.09 3.59
N GLU A 158 -7.75 19.75 2.57
CA GLU A 158 -6.80 20.87 2.76
C GLU A 158 -7.31 21.95 3.71
N ASN A 159 -8.63 22.13 3.78
CA ASN A 159 -9.26 23.17 4.61
C ASN A 159 -10.03 22.65 5.82
N ASN A 160 -10.22 21.34 5.95
CA ASN A 160 -11.08 20.76 6.98
C ASN A 160 -10.33 20.18 8.18
N TYR A 161 -9.02 20.16 8.17
CA TYR A 161 -8.21 19.72 9.31
C TYR A 161 -8.05 20.78 10.40
N ILE A 162 -8.83 21.85 10.34
CA ILE A 162 -8.84 22.91 11.35
C ILE A 162 -9.73 22.50 12.53
N VAL A 163 -9.42 21.42 13.20
CA VAL A 163 -10.13 21.10 14.45
C VAL A 163 -9.17 20.99 15.63
N SER A 164 -7.88 20.90 15.38
CA SER A 164 -6.88 20.96 16.44
C SER A 164 -6.63 22.41 16.86
N LYS A 165 -6.64 22.66 18.15
CA LYS A 165 -6.24 23.96 18.72
C LYS A 165 -4.72 24.09 18.84
N ASP A 166 -3.98 23.06 18.48
CA ASP A 166 -2.54 23.01 18.53
C ASP A 166 -1.96 23.30 17.15
N LEU A 167 -1.23 24.40 17.04
CA LEU A 167 -0.59 24.82 15.78
C LEU A 167 0.44 23.82 15.25
N GLU A 168 1.08 23.04 16.12
CA GLU A 168 2.01 21.99 15.71
C GLU A 168 1.26 20.80 15.11
N GLU A 169 0.16 20.39 15.71
CA GLU A 169 -0.71 19.36 15.11
C GLU A 169 -1.32 19.82 13.79
N GLN A 170 -1.77 21.07 13.70
CA GLN A 170 -2.28 21.64 12.45
C GLN A 170 -1.24 21.63 11.34
N ASN A 171 0.00 21.96 11.65
CA ASN A 171 1.10 21.91 10.68
C ASN A 171 1.43 20.48 10.26
N GLN A 172 1.36 19.51 11.15
CA GLN A 172 1.50 18.11 10.80
C GLN A 172 0.38 17.64 9.86
N TYR A 173 -0.86 17.92 10.19
CA TYR A 173 -2.00 17.54 9.34
C TYR A 173 -1.98 18.24 7.97
N GLN A 174 -1.61 19.51 7.92
CA GLN A 174 -1.42 20.20 6.64
C GLN A 174 -0.33 19.58 5.79
N SER A 175 0.77 19.12 6.39
CA SER A 175 1.82 18.40 5.65
C SER A 175 1.34 17.06 5.12
N PHE A 176 0.45 16.35 5.84
CA PHE A 176 -0.10 15.08 5.42
C PHE A 176 -1.02 15.16 4.19
N THR A 177 -1.70 16.28 3.98
CA THR A 177 -2.63 16.44 2.85
C THR A 177 -2.06 17.23 1.68
N GLU A 178 -1.04 18.06 1.90
CA GLU A 178 -0.45 18.90 0.85
C GLU A 178 0.23 18.10 -0.25
N GLY A 179 0.92 17.02 0.08
CA GLY A 179 1.70 16.25 -0.87
C GLY A 179 0.83 15.61 -1.95
N PRO A 180 -0.06 14.66 -1.60
CA PRO A 180 -0.93 13.98 -2.55
C PRO A 180 -1.86 14.92 -3.30
N CYS A 181 -2.44 15.92 -2.62
CA CYS A 181 -3.34 16.90 -3.26
C CYS A 181 -2.63 17.76 -4.30
N LYS A 182 -1.38 18.16 -4.05
CA LYS A 182 -0.59 18.93 -5.02
C LYS A 182 -0.14 18.07 -6.19
N PHE A 183 0.12 16.80 -5.95
CA PHE A 183 0.54 15.87 -6.98
C PHE A 183 -0.54 15.64 -8.05
N ASN A 184 -1.81 15.69 -7.66
CA ASN A 184 -2.95 15.51 -8.57
C ASN A 184 -3.36 16.79 -9.34
N LYS A 185 -2.75 17.94 -9.10
CA LYS A 185 -3.00 19.20 -9.84
C LYS A 185 -1.99 19.39 -10.95
#